data_20bb355160cc31bf9c55346d1e5f7b78
#
_entry.id   20bb355160cc31bf9c55346d1e5f7b78
#
_cell.length_a   1.000
_cell.length_b   1.000
_cell.length_c   1.000
_cell.angle_alpha   90.00
_cell.angle_beta   90.00
_cell.angle_gamma   90.00
#
_symmetry.space_group_name_H-M   'P 1'
#
loop_
_entity.id
_entity.type
_entity.pdbx_description
1 polymer ?
#
loop_
_entity_poly.entity_id
_entity_poly.type
_entity_poly.pdbx_seq_one_letter_code
_entity_poly.pdbx_strand_id
1 'polypeptide(L)'
;MKLTWFWEAFLAMILLVPAWLGLAGFSRVWNIRGEVALLWYMLGVIIGVAFFTAKSSSIIPENSVAIWWLIGLGIFVGAVANILVFRAVAHAPNAGLPIAITGSASVFVFLSTIFLAHFFPKFFVVQNFDWLRFGGIVLTMIGIGLISIRQ
;
A
#
# COMPACT_ATOMS: atom_id res chain seq x y z
N MET A 1 -22.82 -7.69 7.50
CA MET A 1 -21.40 -7.31 7.67
C MET A 1 -21.33 -5.82 7.83
N LYS A 2 -20.80 -5.32 8.93
CA LYS A 2 -20.69 -3.89 9.18
C LYS A 2 -19.65 -3.28 8.24
N LEU A 3 -19.97 -2.15 7.63
CA LEU A 3 -19.10 -1.38 6.73
C LEU A 3 -17.86 -0.76 7.45
N THR A 4 -17.40 -1.38 8.54
CA THR A 4 -16.27 -0.87 9.33
C THR A 4 -14.98 -0.79 8.51
N TRP A 5 -14.68 -1.82 7.72
CA TRP A 5 -13.51 -1.86 6.85
C TRP A 5 -13.48 -0.71 5.80
N PHE A 6 -14.67 -0.31 5.31
CA PHE A 6 -14.75 0.78 4.34
C PHE A 6 -14.35 2.12 4.97
N TRP A 7 -14.86 2.40 6.17
CA TRP A 7 -14.52 3.63 6.89
C TRP A 7 -13.05 3.65 7.34
N GLU A 8 -12.51 2.50 7.73
CA GLU A 8 -11.09 2.35 8.04
C GLU A 8 -10.22 2.64 6.81
N ALA A 9 -10.55 2.06 5.65
CA ALA A 9 -9.84 2.30 4.40
C ALA A 9 -9.97 3.76 3.93
N PHE A 10 -11.16 4.36 4.08
CA PHE A 10 -11.40 5.75 3.72
C PHE A 10 -10.60 6.72 4.60
N LEU A 11 -10.58 6.49 5.90
CA LEU A 11 -9.79 7.28 6.84
C LEU A 11 -8.28 7.13 6.57
N ALA A 12 -7.82 5.91 6.32
CA ALA A 12 -6.44 5.64 5.94
C ALA A 12 -6.05 6.40 4.67
N MET A 13 -6.91 6.42 3.67
CA MET A 13 -6.70 7.18 2.44
C MET A 13 -6.50 8.68 2.74
N ILE A 14 -7.35 9.28 3.57
CA ILE A 14 -7.24 10.70 3.95
C ILE A 14 -5.91 10.96 4.68
N LEU A 15 -5.51 10.08 5.60
CA LEU A 15 -4.28 10.21 6.37
C LEU A 15 -3.01 10.00 5.53
N LEU A 16 -3.09 9.18 4.49
CA LEU A 16 -1.97 8.97 3.58
C LEU A 16 -1.67 10.18 2.68
N VAL A 17 -2.68 11.00 2.37
CA VAL A 17 -2.47 12.20 1.54
C VAL A 17 -1.40 13.13 2.12
N PRO A 18 -1.49 13.63 3.37
CA PRO A 18 -0.46 14.47 3.94
C PRO A 18 0.89 13.76 4.10
N ALA A 19 0.90 12.44 4.34
CA ALA A 19 2.14 11.68 4.41
C ALA A 19 2.89 11.70 3.07
N TRP A 20 2.21 11.44 1.96
CA TRP A 20 2.81 11.49 0.63
C TRP A 20 3.24 12.89 0.21
N LEU A 21 2.41 13.91 0.47
CA LEU A 21 2.74 15.30 0.19
C LEU A 21 3.94 15.77 1.03
N GLY A 22 3.98 15.42 2.30
CA GLY A 22 5.11 15.71 3.18
C GLY A 22 6.40 15.09 2.69
N LEU A 23 6.38 13.79 2.35
CA LEU A 23 7.55 13.10 1.80
C LEU A 23 8.06 13.74 0.51
N ALA A 24 7.18 14.03 -0.43
CA ALA A 24 7.55 14.68 -1.68
C ALA A 24 8.13 16.09 -1.44
N GLY A 25 7.47 16.88 -0.58
CA GLY A 25 7.90 18.23 -0.25
C GLY A 25 9.25 18.26 0.46
N PHE A 26 9.41 17.47 1.51
CA PHE A 26 10.65 17.41 2.30
C PHE A 26 11.83 16.88 1.49
N SER A 27 11.62 15.86 0.66
CA SER A 27 12.66 15.36 -0.24
C SER A 27 13.17 16.44 -1.19
N ARG A 28 12.28 17.29 -1.71
CA ARG A 28 12.65 18.38 -2.63
C ARG A 28 13.29 19.56 -1.91
N VAL A 29 12.69 20.04 -0.81
CA VAL A 29 13.17 21.22 -0.08
C VAL A 29 14.55 20.98 0.54
N TRP A 30 14.78 19.80 1.10
CA TRP A 30 16.04 19.46 1.77
C TRP A 30 16.98 18.61 0.90
N ASN A 31 16.65 18.41 -0.37
CA ASN A 31 17.43 17.59 -1.32
C ASN A 31 17.78 16.21 -0.75
N ILE A 32 16.82 15.56 -0.06
CA ILE A 32 17.00 14.26 0.55
C ILE A 32 16.66 13.20 -0.51
N ARG A 33 17.55 12.20 -0.66
CA ARG A 33 17.27 11.06 -1.54
C ARG A 33 16.04 10.30 -1.07
N GLY A 34 15.20 9.85 -2.01
CA GLY A 34 13.95 9.16 -1.72
C GLY A 34 14.11 7.96 -0.78
N GLU A 35 15.20 7.19 -0.92
CA GLU A 35 15.47 6.03 -0.04
C GLU A 35 15.78 6.44 1.40
N VAL A 36 16.47 7.57 1.57
CA VAL A 36 16.79 8.09 2.92
C VAL A 36 15.53 8.63 3.58
N ALA A 37 14.69 9.36 2.86
CA ALA A 37 13.39 9.82 3.34
C ALA A 37 12.49 8.65 3.74
N LEU A 38 12.47 7.59 2.92
CA LEU A 38 11.74 6.35 3.23
C LEU A 38 12.22 5.71 4.52
N LEU A 39 13.53 5.59 4.73
CA LEU A 39 14.10 4.97 5.92
C LEU A 39 13.62 5.66 7.20
N TRP A 40 13.72 6.99 7.26
CA TRP A 40 13.28 7.75 8.42
C TRP A 40 11.77 7.74 8.60
N TYR A 41 11.00 7.80 7.51
CA TYR A 41 9.55 7.65 7.55
C TYR A 41 9.13 6.28 8.11
N MET A 42 9.72 5.19 7.62
CA MET A 42 9.42 3.85 8.10
C MET A 42 9.82 3.65 9.56
N LEU A 43 10.92 4.26 10.02
CA LEU A 43 11.27 4.25 11.43
C LEU A 43 10.17 4.87 12.28
N GLY A 44 9.64 6.02 11.86
CA GLY A 44 8.50 6.66 12.52
C GLY A 44 7.25 5.78 12.52
N VAL A 45 6.95 5.12 11.40
CA VAL A 45 5.82 4.18 11.30
C VAL A 45 6.01 3.00 12.26
N ILE A 46 7.20 2.41 12.32
CA ILE A 46 7.48 1.27 13.23
C ILE A 46 7.26 1.68 14.69
N ILE A 47 7.79 2.83 15.10
CA ILE A 47 7.62 3.34 16.46
C ILE A 47 6.14 3.57 16.78
N GLY A 48 5.40 4.22 15.86
CA GLY A 48 3.98 4.48 16.01
C GLY A 48 3.16 3.19 16.12
N VAL A 49 3.36 2.26 15.20
CA VAL A 49 2.67 0.95 15.20
C VAL A 49 2.97 0.17 16.48
N ALA A 50 4.25 0.11 16.89
CA ALA A 50 4.63 -0.56 18.14
C ALA A 50 3.94 0.05 19.37
N PHE A 51 3.87 1.38 19.44
CA PHE A 51 3.21 2.08 20.54
C PHE A 51 1.71 1.80 20.60
N PHE A 52 1.01 1.85 19.47
CA PHE A 52 -0.43 1.58 19.41
C PHE A 52 -0.74 0.10 19.63
N THR A 53 0.06 -0.81 19.08
CA THR A 53 -0.15 -2.26 19.22
C THR A 53 0.12 -2.72 20.64
N ALA A 54 1.17 -2.20 21.30
CA ALA A 54 1.51 -2.57 22.68
C ALA A 54 0.40 -2.28 23.69
N LYS A 55 -0.49 -1.31 23.38
CA LYS A 55 -1.65 -1.00 24.23
C LYS A 55 -2.82 -1.97 24.08
N SER A 56 -2.94 -2.64 22.94
CA SER A 56 -4.13 -3.42 22.57
C SER A 56 -3.90 -4.94 22.57
N SER A 57 -2.68 -5.40 22.31
CA SER A 57 -2.38 -6.82 22.15
C SER A 57 -0.89 -7.13 22.31
N SER A 58 -0.56 -8.42 22.34
CA SER A 58 0.84 -8.86 22.26
C SER A 58 1.45 -8.45 20.90
N ILE A 59 2.65 -7.89 20.94
CA ILE A 59 3.42 -7.54 19.74
C ILE A 59 3.96 -8.81 19.06
N ILE A 60 4.14 -9.88 19.81
CA ILE A 60 4.70 -11.13 19.31
C ILE A 60 3.56 -12.05 18.88
N PRO A 61 3.49 -12.44 17.60
CA PRO A 61 2.53 -13.43 17.13
C PRO A 61 2.73 -14.77 17.83
N GLU A 62 1.67 -15.51 18.09
CA GLU A 62 1.72 -16.85 18.67
C GLU A 62 2.53 -17.84 17.80
N ASN A 63 2.50 -17.65 16.48
CA ASN A 63 3.25 -18.46 15.53
C ASN A 63 4.57 -17.76 15.14
N SER A 64 5.69 -18.25 15.69
CA SER A 64 7.02 -17.71 15.39
C SER A 64 7.43 -17.86 13.92
N VAL A 65 6.92 -18.86 13.20
CA VAL A 65 7.20 -19.05 11.77
C VAL A 65 6.61 -17.90 10.94
N ALA A 66 5.45 -17.40 11.35
CA ALA A 66 4.82 -16.25 10.68
C ALA A 66 5.71 -14.99 10.73
N ILE A 67 6.45 -14.80 11.82
CA ILE A 67 7.37 -13.65 11.97
C ILE A 67 8.43 -13.67 10.87
N TRP A 68 9.06 -14.81 10.64
CA TRP A 68 10.12 -14.94 9.64
C TRP A 68 9.59 -14.74 8.21
N TRP A 69 8.39 -15.25 7.90
CA TRP A 69 7.75 -15.02 6.62
C TRP A 69 7.41 -13.55 6.41
N LEU A 70 6.88 -12.87 7.43
CA LEU A 70 6.55 -11.45 7.37
C LEU A 70 7.80 -10.58 7.21
N ILE A 71 8.86 -10.88 7.96
CA ILE A 71 10.15 -10.18 7.82
C ILE A 71 10.73 -10.40 6.41
N GLY A 72 10.76 -11.65 5.94
CA GLY A 72 11.24 -11.96 4.59
C GLY A 72 10.44 -11.20 3.50
N LEU A 73 9.12 -11.22 3.59
CA LEU A 73 8.25 -10.49 2.67
C LEU A 73 8.54 -8.97 2.72
N GLY A 74 8.73 -8.43 3.93
CA GLY A 74 9.08 -7.01 4.12
C GLY A 74 10.41 -6.65 3.48
N ILE A 75 11.45 -7.48 3.64
CA ILE A 75 12.80 -7.22 3.09
C ILE A 75 12.80 -7.35 1.57
N PHE A 76 12.32 -8.47 1.04
CA PHE A 76 12.50 -8.79 -0.38
C PHE A 76 11.46 -8.13 -1.29
N VAL A 77 10.25 -7.95 -0.82
CA VAL A 77 9.16 -7.36 -1.62
C VAL A 77 8.84 -5.95 -1.15
N GLY A 78 8.56 -5.78 0.13
CA GLY A 78 8.11 -4.51 0.68
C GLY A 78 9.17 -3.41 0.56
N ALA A 79 10.42 -3.69 0.94
CA ALA A 79 11.49 -2.70 0.87
C ALA A 79 11.76 -2.28 -0.58
N VAL A 80 11.88 -3.24 -1.50
CA VAL A 80 12.15 -2.94 -2.91
C VAL A 80 11.01 -2.14 -3.52
N ALA A 81 9.75 -2.56 -3.33
CA ALA A 81 8.59 -1.84 -3.84
C ALA A 81 8.51 -0.40 -3.31
N ASN A 82 8.69 -0.22 -2.00
CA ASN A 82 8.67 1.11 -1.40
C ASN A 82 9.80 2.00 -1.90
N ILE A 83 11.04 1.50 -2.03
CA ILE A 83 12.15 2.26 -2.60
C ILE A 83 11.81 2.76 -4.02
N LEU A 84 11.24 1.89 -4.86
CA LEU A 84 10.85 2.26 -6.22
C LEU A 84 9.76 3.34 -6.24
N VAL A 85 8.74 3.20 -5.41
CA VAL A 85 7.65 4.20 -5.30
C VAL A 85 8.21 5.53 -4.81
N PHE A 86 9.04 5.53 -3.78
CA PHE A 86 9.60 6.77 -3.22
C PHE A 86 10.55 7.48 -4.19
N ARG A 87 11.34 6.73 -4.93
CA ARG A 87 12.15 7.28 -6.04
C ARG A 87 11.27 7.90 -7.10
N ALA A 88 10.22 7.21 -7.53
CA ALA A 88 9.28 7.73 -8.51
C ALA A 88 8.61 9.03 -8.03
N VAL A 89 8.15 9.08 -6.79
CA VAL A 89 7.54 10.27 -6.17
C VAL A 89 8.52 11.44 -6.09
N ALA A 90 9.79 11.19 -5.78
CA ALA A 90 10.81 12.23 -5.70
C ALA A 90 11.13 12.84 -7.08
N HIS A 91 11.09 12.05 -8.15
CA HIS A 91 11.46 12.48 -9.50
C HIS A 91 10.26 12.91 -10.36
N ALA A 92 9.05 12.47 -10.04
CA ALA A 92 7.86 12.79 -10.82
C ALA A 92 7.53 14.30 -10.78
N PRO A 93 7.05 14.89 -11.87
CA PRO A 93 6.59 16.28 -11.91
C PRO A 93 5.43 16.51 -10.93
N ASN A 94 4.61 15.50 -10.71
CA ASN A 94 3.53 15.49 -9.72
C ASN A 94 3.59 14.18 -8.91
N ALA A 95 3.71 14.30 -7.60
CA ALA A 95 3.79 13.17 -6.68
C ALA A 95 2.57 12.23 -6.74
N GLY A 96 1.42 12.74 -7.16
CA GLY A 96 0.19 11.96 -7.31
C GLY A 96 0.25 10.92 -8.45
N LEU A 97 1.07 11.15 -9.48
CA LEU A 97 1.15 10.23 -10.63
C LEU A 97 1.70 8.85 -10.27
N PRO A 98 2.87 8.73 -9.62
CA PRO A 98 3.36 7.42 -9.18
C PRO A 98 2.41 6.73 -8.19
N ILE A 99 1.75 7.50 -7.32
CA ILE A 99 0.79 6.97 -6.36
C ILE A 99 -0.45 6.42 -7.07
N ALA A 100 -0.94 7.11 -8.10
CA ALA A 100 -2.05 6.62 -8.92
C ALA A 100 -1.68 5.31 -9.64
N ILE A 101 -0.47 5.23 -10.22
CA ILE A 101 0.02 4.02 -10.88
C ILE A 101 0.14 2.86 -9.88
N THR A 102 0.71 3.09 -8.70
CA THR A 102 0.82 2.04 -7.68
C THR A 102 -0.53 1.64 -7.11
N GLY A 103 -1.49 2.56 -7.05
CA GLY A 103 -2.89 2.28 -6.67
C GLY A 103 -3.56 1.26 -7.59
N SER A 104 -3.12 1.16 -8.87
CA SER A 104 -3.63 0.15 -9.80
C SER A 104 -3.30 -1.29 -9.37
N ALA A 105 -2.33 -1.48 -8.49
CA ALA A 105 -2.04 -2.79 -7.91
C ALA A 105 -3.27 -3.43 -7.25
N SER A 106 -4.22 -2.62 -6.76
CA SER A 106 -5.48 -3.09 -6.18
C SER A 106 -6.28 -3.97 -7.16
N VAL A 107 -6.20 -3.69 -8.45
CA VAL A 107 -6.83 -4.48 -9.52
C VAL A 107 -6.24 -5.88 -9.57
N PHE A 108 -4.90 -5.94 -9.61
CA PHE A 108 -4.19 -7.22 -9.66
C PHE A 108 -4.39 -8.01 -8.37
N VAL A 109 -4.41 -7.33 -7.22
CA VAL A 109 -4.71 -7.96 -5.93
C VAL A 109 -6.12 -8.54 -5.94
N PHE A 110 -7.12 -7.80 -6.42
CA PHE A 110 -8.50 -8.26 -6.48
C PHE A 110 -8.64 -9.51 -7.39
N LEU A 111 -8.11 -9.46 -8.60
CA LEU A 111 -8.15 -10.58 -9.54
C LEU A 111 -7.37 -11.80 -9.00
N SER A 112 -6.16 -11.56 -8.48
CA SER A 112 -5.34 -12.62 -7.89
C SER A 112 -6.03 -13.26 -6.68
N THR A 113 -6.72 -12.47 -5.84
CA THR A 113 -7.44 -12.99 -4.67
C THR A 113 -8.56 -13.93 -5.09
N ILE A 114 -9.34 -13.59 -6.13
CA ILE A 114 -10.38 -14.46 -6.65
C ILE A 114 -9.79 -15.78 -7.18
N PHE A 115 -8.70 -15.68 -7.95
CA PHE A 115 -8.02 -16.85 -8.51
C PHE A 115 -7.41 -17.71 -7.38
N LEU A 116 -6.67 -17.12 -6.46
CA LEU A 116 -6.00 -17.84 -5.39
C LEU A 116 -6.97 -18.43 -4.36
N ALA A 117 -8.14 -17.83 -4.15
CA ALA A 117 -9.18 -18.39 -3.28
C ALA A 117 -9.64 -19.77 -3.73
N HIS A 118 -9.57 -20.06 -5.05
CA HIS A 118 -9.90 -21.39 -5.58
C HIS A 118 -8.86 -22.45 -5.20
N PHE A 119 -7.56 -22.09 -5.18
CA PHE A 119 -6.47 -23.03 -4.89
C PHE A 119 -6.08 -23.05 -3.42
N PHE A 120 -6.23 -21.91 -2.72
CA PHE A 120 -5.81 -21.73 -1.34
C PHE A 120 -6.93 -21.17 -0.45
N PRO A 121 -8.05 -21.91 -0.25
CA PRO A 121 -9.22 -21.42 0.49
C PRO A 121 -8.92 -21.14 1.98
N LYS A 122 -7.80 -21.66 2.53
CA LYS A 122 -7.36 -21.36 3.90
C LYS A 122 -6.82 -19.95 4.07
N PHE A 123 -6.29 -19.35 3.00
CA PHE A 123 -5.66 -18.03 3.02
C PHE A 123 -6.56 -16.94 2.44
N PHE A 124 -7.46 -17.28 1.55
CA PHE A 124 -8.30 -16.33 0.82
C PHE A 124 -9.77 -16.73 0.92
N VAL A 125 -10.61 -15.76 1.28
CA VAL A 125 -12.06 -15.97 1.36
C VAL A 125 -12.63 -16.08 -0.06
N VAL A 126 -13.36 -17.15 -0.34
CA VAL A 126 -14.07 -17.32 -1.61
C VAL A 126 -15.15 -16.25 -1.71
N GLN A 127 -15.04 -15.37 -2.67
CA GLN A 127 -16.04 -14.35 -2.98
C GLN A 127 -16.67 -14.64 -4.34
N ASN A 128 -17.97 -14.43 -4.42
CA ASN A 128 -18.66 -14.47 -5.70
C ASN A 128 -18.19 -13.28 -6.55
N PHE A 129 -18.00 -13.53 -7.83
CA PHE A 129 -17.62 -12.49 -8.79
C PHE A 129 -18.75 -11.46 -8.90
N ASP A 130 -18.41 -10.20 -8.65
CA ASP A 130 -19.35 -9.08 -8.69
C ASP A 130 -19.00 -8.16 -9.86
N TRP A 131 -19.87 -8.15 -10.87
CA TRP A 131 -19.70 -7.35 -12.09
C TRP A 131 -19.62 -5.85 -11.82
N LEU A 132 -20.33 -5.36 -10.80
CA LEU A 132 -20.29 -3.93 -10.45
C LEU A 132 -18.91 -3.54 -9.92
N ARG A 133 -18.34 -4.38 -9.04
CA ARG A 133 -16.99 -4.17 -8.52
C ARG A 133 -15.94 -4.29 -9.60
N PHE A 134 -16.08 -5.28 -10.47
CA PHE A 134 -15.19 -5.44 -11.62
C PHE A 134 -15.25 -4.23 -12.55
N GLY A 135 -16.44 -3.72 -12.85
CA GLY A 135 -16.62 -2.50 -13.65
C GLY A 135 -15.93 -1.28 -13.04
N GLY A 136 -16.06 -1.08 -11.72
CA GLY A 136 -15.36 -0.01 -11.01
C GLY A 136 -13.83 -0.11 -11.11
N ILE A 137 -13.30 -1.32 -11.02
CA ILE A 137 -11.88 -1.61 -11.17
C ILE A 137 -11.39 -1.29 -12.59
N VAL A 138 -12.12 -1.73 -13.63
CA VAL A 138 -11.79 -1.45 -15.03
C VAL A 138 -11.78 0.07 -15.30
N LEU A 139 -12.76 0.81 -14.77
CA LEU A 139 -12.80 2.27 -14.88
C LEU A 139 -11.57 2.93 -14.21
N THR A 140 -11.15 2.42 -13.08
CA THR A 140 -9.94 2.91 -12.41
C THR A 140 -8.70 2.67 -13.29
N MET A 141 -8.55 1.51 -13.90
CA MET A 141 -7.44 1.23 -14.83
C MET A 141 -7.43 2.15 -16.04
N ILE A 142 -8.60 2.36 -16.65
CA ILE A 142 -8.74 3.29 -17.78
C ILE A 142 -8.33 4.70 -17.34
N GLY A 143 -8.81 5.17 -16.19
CA GLY A 143 -8.46 6.48 -15.65
C GLY A 143 -6.95 6.65 -15.44
N ILE A 144 -6.28 5.66 -14.88
CA ILE A 144 -4.82 5.66 -14.68
C ILE A 144 -4.09 5.63 -16.03
N GLY A 145 -4.55 4.83 -16.98
CA GLY A 145 -4.01 4.79 -18.34
C GLY A 145 -4.07 6.16 -19.01
N LEU A 146 -5.19 6.85 -18.93
CA LEU A 146 -5.37 8.19 -19.49
C LEU A 146 -4.43 9.23 -18.84
N ILE A 147 -4.18 9.15 -17.55
CA ILE A 147 -3.24 10.01 -16.84
C ILE A 147 -1.80 9.76 -17.34
N SER A 148 -1.45 8.51 -17.66
CA SER A 148 -0.10 8.12 -18.08
C SER A 148 0.21 8.50 -19.54
N ILE A 149 -0.78 8.61 -20.41
CA ILE A 149 -0.58 8.91 -21.85
C ILE A 149 -0.19 10.39 -22.08
N ARG A 150 -0.51 11.29 -21.16
CA ARG A 150 -0.28 12.73 -21.33
C ARG A 150 1.06 13.22 -20.73
N GLN A 151 2.03 12.37 -20.56
CA GLN A 151 3.41 12.71 -20.25
C GLN A 151 4.23 12.68 -21.56
#